data_b8193d77b7a32cd62774750462c04bc9
#
_entry.id   b8193d77b7a32cd62774750462c04bc9
#
_cell.length_a   1.000
_cell.length_b   1.000
_cell.length_c   1.000
_cell.angle_alpha   90.00
_cell.angle_beta   90.00
_cell.angle_gamma   90.00
#
_symmetry.space_group_name_H-M   'P 1'
#
loop_
_entity.id
_entity.type
_entity.pdbx_description
1 polymer ?
#
loop_
_entity_poly.entity_id
_entity_poly.type
_entity_poly.pdbx_seq_one_letter_code
_entity_poly.pdbx_strand_id
1 'polypeptide(L)'
;MSENEITALFDLWNSALQTGDPKKIALLYETNSILIPTMSNKVRHNHEEIEDYFDHFLAKGPVGRIDEANIRTFGQIAINSGIYTFTFRNGSAVQARFTFVYRWNGECWMIVEHHSSKMPE
;
A
#
# COMPACT_ATOMS: atom_id res chain seq x y z
N MET A 1 8.74 4.68 18.65
CA MET A 1 7.82 4.14 17.64
C MET A 1 7.94 2.64 17.64
N SER A 2 6.84 1.95 17.71
CA SER A 2 6.86 0.51 17.84
C SER A 2 6.49 -0.16 16.51
N GLU A 3 6.88 -1.43 16.39
CA GLU A 3 6.47 -2.23 15.25
C GLU A 3 4.95 -2.32 15.15
N ASN A 4 4.25 -2.30 16.28
CA ASN A 4 2.79 -2.36 16.32
C ASN A 4 2.15 -1.15 15.61
N GLU A 5 2.75 0.03 15.74
CA GLU A 5 2.26 1.22 15.03
C GLU A 5 2.38 1.04 13.52
N ILE A 6 3.50 0.50 13.07
CA ILE A 6 3.74 0.30 11.63
C ILE A 6 2.84 -0.82 11.09
N THR A 7 2.66 -1.89 11.85
CA THR A 7 1.74 -2.97 11.48
C THR A 7 0.32 -2.42 11.29
N ALA A 8 -0.13 -1.56 12.18
CA ALA A 8 -1.47 -0.97 12.10
C ALA A 8 -1.68 -0.12 10.85
N LEU A 9 -0.61 0.41 10.26
CA LEU A 9 -0.71 1.21 9.04
C LEU A 9 -1.20 0.37 7.86
N PHE A 10 -0.81 -0.90 7.78
CA PHE A 10 -1.34 -1.78 6.75
C PHE A 10 -2.84 -2.02 6.93
N ASP A 11 -3.27 -2.22 8.17
CA ASP A 11 -4.69 -2.42 8.47
C ASP A 11 -5.50 -1.20 8.06
N LEU A 12 -4.96 -0.02 8.29
CA LEU A 12 -5.59 1.24 7.88
C LEU A 12 -5.70 1.33 6.35
N TRP A 13 -4.62 0.97 5.65
CA TRP A 13 -4.57 0.95 4.19
C TRP A 13 -5.58 -0.07 3.64
N ASN A 14 -5.62 -1.27 4.23
CA ASN A 14 -6.54 -2.32 3.82
C ASN A 14 -7.99 -1.92 4.04
N SER A 15 -8.28 -1.25 5.15
CA SER A 15 -9.63 -0.71 5.42
C SER A 15 -10.01 0.33 4.36
N ALA A 16 -9.06 1.19 3.98
CA ALA A 16 -9.31 2.18 2.94
C ALA A 16 -9.61 1.54 1.58
N LEU A 17 -8.93 0.43 1.25
CA LEU A 17 -9.23 -0.34 0.04
C LEU A 17 -10.70 -0.78 0.01
N GLN A 18 -11.19 -1.24 1.16
CA GLN A 18 -12.53 -1.82 1.26
C GLN A 18 -13.64 -0.77 1.17
N THR A 19 -13.30 0.52 1.29
CA THR A 19 -14.29 1.58 1.07
C THR A 19 -14.68 1.71 -0.38
N GLY A 20 -13.83 1.24 -1.30
CA GLY A 20 -14.05 1.40 -2.73
C GLY A 20 -13.83 2.82 -3.25
N ASP A 21 -13.31 3.72 -2.41
CA ASP A 21 -13.10 5.12 -2.76
C ASP A 21 -11.60 5.41 -2.97
N PRO A 22 -11.18 5.66 -4.22
CA PRO A 22 -9.76 5.91 -4.52
C PRO A 22 -9.18 7.10 -3.78
N LYS A 23 -10.01 8.10 -3.47
CA LYS A 23 -9.55 9.29 -2.75
C LYS A 23 -9.15 8.98 -1.32
N LYS A 24 -9.88 8.07 -0.67
CA LYS A 24 -9.58 7.69 0.71
C LYS A 24 -8.25 6.94 0.81
N ILE A 25 -7.96 6.08 -0.15
CA ILE A 25 -6.67 5.38 -0.15
C ILE A 25 -5.53 6.34 -0.49
N ALA A 26 -5.73 7.26 -1.43
CA ALA A 26 -4.71 8.22 -1.82
C ALA A 26 -4.30 9.15 -0.67
N LEU A 27 -5.21 9.44 0.26
CA LEU A 27 -4.90 10.29 1.40
C LEU A 27 -3.87 9.68 2.35
N LEU A 28 -3.61 8.38 2.26
CA LEU A 28 -2.57 7.71 3.06
C LEU A 28 -1.17 7.90 2.46
N TYR A 29 -1.09 8.39 1.23
CA TYR A 29 0.15 8.65 0.51
C TYR A 29 0.47 10.14 0.59
N GLU A 30 1.77 10.46 0.71
CA GLU A 30 2.20 11.88 0.63
C GLU A 30 1.90 12.43 -0.76
N THR A 31 1.81 13.75 -0.86
CA THR A 31 1.49 14.44 -2.11
C THR A 31 2.42 14.06 -3.26
N ASN A 32 3.72 13.93 -2.97
CA ASN A 32 4.74 13.58 -3.96
C ASN A 32 5.25 12.16 -3.82
N SER A 33 4.39 11.26 -3.32
CA SER A 33 4.78 9.86 -3.13
C SER A 33 4.87 9.13 -4.47
N ILE A 34 5.57 8.00 -4.43
CA ILE A 34 5.75 7.14 -5.60
C ILE A 34 5.03 5.82 -5.35
N LEU A 35 4.20 5.42 -6.31
CA LEU A 35 3.58 4.11 -6.32
C LEU A 35 4.04 3.36 -7.57
N ILE A 36 4.66 2.21 -7.35
CA ILE A 36 5.10 1.32 -8.43
C ILE A 36 4.22 0.07 -8.33
N PRO A 37 3.12 0.01 -9.08
CA PRO A 37 2.10 -1.02 -8.87
C PRO A 37 2.40 -2.32 -9.61
N THR A 38 1.81 -3.41 -9.13
CA THR A 38 1.96 -4.73 -9.75
C THR A 38 1.22 -4.84 -11.08
N MET A 39 0.04 -4.22 -11.16
CA MET A 39 -0.91 -4.48 -12.25
C MET A 39 -0.95 -3.37 -13.28
N SER A 40 0.05 -2.51 -13.31
CA SER A 40 0.17 -1.43 -14.28
C SER A 40 1.64 -1.19 -14.58
N ASN A 41 1.94 -0.88 -15.83
CA ASN A 41 3.32 -0.55 -16.24
C ASN A 41 3.70 0.88 -15.87
N LYS A 42 2.73 1.69 -15.44
CA LYS A 42 2.96 3.11 -15.17
C LYS A 42 3.28 3.34 -13.71
N VAL A 43 4.41 4.00 -13.46
CA VAL A 43 4.74 4.51 -12.13
C VAL A 43 3.86 5.74 -11.87
N ARG A 44 3.34 5.83 -10.64
CA ARG A 44 2.45 6.94 -10.24
C ARG A 44 3.20 7.87 -9.31
N HIS A 45 3.08 9.19 -9.52
CA HIS A 45 3.95 10.20 -8.92
C HIS A 45 3.23 11.23 -8.04
N ASN A 46 1.89 11.20 -7.99
CA ASN A 46 1.10 12.15 -7.21
C ASN A 46 -0.27 11.56 -6.93
N HIS A 47 -1.08 12.29 -6.13
CA HIS A 47 -2.40 11.81 -5.73
C HIS A 47 -3.33 11.52 -6.92
N GLU A 48 -3.31 12.38 -7.93
CA GLU A 48 -4.16 12.21 -9.10
C GLU A 48 -3.85 10.89 -9.83
N GLU A 49 -2.57 10.62 -10.03
CA GLU A 49 -2.13 9.38 -10.67
C GLU A 49 -2.40 8.16 -9.80
N ILE A 50 -2.23 8.29 -8.47
CA ILE A 50 -2.51 7.21 -7.53
C ILE A 50 -4.00 6.90 -7.51
N GLU A 51 -4.85 7.93 -7.49
CA GLU A 51 -6.31 7.74 -7.55
C GLU A 51 -6.71 7.02 -8.83
N ASP A 52 -6.10 7.37 -9.96
CA ASP A 52 -6.37 6.72 -11.23
C ASP A 52 -6.06 5.21 -11.17
N TYR A 53 -4.93 4.84 -10.57
CA TYR A 53 -4.60 3.42 -10.40
C TYR A 53 -5.65 2.72 -9.53
N PHE A 54 -5.98 3.30 -8.39
CA PHE A 54 -6.92 2.67 -7.47
C PHE A 54 -8.35 2.67 -7.98
N ASP A 55 -8.71 3.61 -8.84
CA ASP A 55 -10.03 3.59 -9.49
C ASP A 55 -10.25 2.25 -10.22
N HIS A 56 -9.21 1.73 -10.86
CA HIS A 56 -9.27 0.44 -11.52
C HIS A 56 -9.12 -0.74 -10.57
N PHE A 57 -8.16 -0.63 -9.63
CA PHE A 57 -7.87 -1.73 -8.71
C PHE A 57 -9.04 -2.00 -7.76
N LEU A 58 -9.64 -0.95 -7.21
CA LEU A 58 -10.73 -1.08 -6.25
C LEU A 58 -12.00 -1.67 -6.86
N ALA A 59 -12.16 -1.52 -8.17
CA ALA A 59 -13.30 -2.12 -8.88
C ALA A 59 -13.31 -3.65 -8.75
N LYS A 60 -12.16 -4.26 -8.47
CA LYS A 60 -12.03 -5.71 -8.30
C LYS A 60 -12.41 -6.18 -6.90
N GLY A 61 -12.68 -5.27 -5.97
CA GLY A 61 -13.01 -5.59 -4.59
C GLY A 61 -11.90 -6.29 -3.82
N PRO A 62 -10.67 -5.71 -3.80
CA PRO A 62 -9.54 -6.37 -3.15
C PRO A 62 -9.63 -6.34 -1.63
N VAL A 63 -9.23 -7.44 -1.01
CA VAL A 63 -9.00 -7.53 0.43
C VAL A 63 -7.58 -8.08 0.61
N GLY A 64 -6.75 -7.33 1.33
CA GLY A 64 -5.35 -7.69 1.51
C GLY A 64 -5.10 -8.45 2.80
N ARG A 65 -4.03 -9.24 2.79
CA ARG A 65 -3.55 -9.97 3.96
C ARG A 65 -2.03 -10.00 3.90
N ILE A 66 -1.39 -9.66 5.00
CA ILE A 66 0.07 -9.79 5.10
C ILE A 66 0.41 -11.26 5.36
N ASP A 67 1.27 -11.82 4.53
CA ASP A 67 1.80 -13.16 4.71
C ASP A 67 3.16 -13.12 5.41
N GLU A 68 3.97 -12.12 5.08
CA GLU A 68 5.27 -11.88 5.73
C GLU A 68 5.51 -10.38 5.80
N ALA A 69 5.97 -9.90 6.94
CA ALA A 69 6.30 -8.50 7.15
C ALA A 69 7.69 -8.37 7.78
N ASN A 70 8.47 -7.44 7.30
CA ASN A 70 9.79 -7.12 7.85
C ASN A 70 9.81 -5.63 8.12
N ILE A 71 9.67 -5.26 9.39
CA ILE A 71 9.51 -3.88 9.81
C ILE A 71 10.81 -3.36 10.41
N ARG A 72 11.28 -2.23 9.92
CA ARG A 72 12.51 -1.56 10.41
C ARG A 72 12.20 -0.08 10.53
N THR A 73 12.68 0.55 11.58
CA THR A 73 12.47 1.98 11.82
C THR A 73 13.82 2.69 11.90
N PHE A 74 13.89 3.87 11.28
CA PHE A 74 15.10 4.69 11.22
C PHE A 74 14.70 6.15 11.49
N GLY A 75 14.51 6.49 12.79
CA GLY A 75 14.04 7.80 13.15
C GLY A 75 12.65 8.08 12.61
N GLN A 76 12.53 9.03 11.70
CA GLN A 76 11.25 9.42 11.12
C GLN A 76 10.86 8.59 9.88
N ILE A 77 11.65 7.58 9.56
CA ILE A 77 11.38 6.68 8.44
C ILE A 77 11.12 5.28 8.98
N ALA A 78 10.12 4.60 8.40
CA ALA A 78 9.87 3.20 8.68
C ALA A 78 9.68 2.46 7.36
N ILE A 79 10.15 1.23 7.32
CA ILE A 79 10.04 0.39 6.14
C ILE A 79 9.33 -0.90 6.55
N ASN A 80 8.33 -1.29 5.77
CA ASN A 80 7.70 -2.61 5.91
C ASN A 80 7.79 -3.28 4.55
N SER A 81 8.49 -4.41 4.48
CA SER A 81 8.64 -5.15 3.24
C SER A 81 8.36 -6.63 3.45
N GLY A 82 7.83 -7.28 2.44
CA GLY A 82 7.51 -8.69 2.55
C GLY A 82 6.59 -9.18 1.44
N ILE A 83 5.61 -9.96 1.86
CA ILE A 83 4.68 -10.64 0.96
C ILE A 83 3.26 -10.41 1.45
N TYR A 84 2.36 -10.09 0.53
CA TYR A 84 0.93 -10.01 0.83
C TYR A 84 0.12 -10.74 -0.22
N THR A 85 -1.12 -11.04 0.11
CA THR A 85 -2.07 -11.67 -0.80
C THR A 85 -3.32 -10.82 -0.88
N PHE A 86 -3.80 -10.57 -2.09
CA PHE A 86 -5.10 -9.95 -2.31
C PHE A 86 -6.08 -11.00 -2.78
N THR A 87 -7.25 -11.00 -2.16
CA THR A 87 -8.39 -11.80 -2.62
C THR A 87 -9.41 -10.83 -3.22
N PHE A 88 -9.89 -11.15 -4.41
CA PHE A 88 -10.81 -10.29 -5.14
C PHE A 88 -12.26 -10.79 -5.00
N ARG A 89 -13.21 -9.90 -5.36
CA ARG A 89 -14.63 -10.19 -5.22
C ARG A 89 -15.05 -11.48 -5.95
N ASN A 90 -14.40 -11.79 -7.07
CA ASN A 90 -14.70 -12.99 -7.84
C ASN A 90 -14.12 -14.28 -7.26
N GLY A 91 -13.47 -14.20 -6.11
CA GLY A 91 -12.86 -15.36 -5.44
C GLY A 91 -11.43 -15.67 -5.86
N SER A 92 -10.89 -14.98 -6.88
CA SER A 92 -9.50 -15.18 -7.27
C SER A 92 -8.58 -14.49 -6.28
N ALA A 93 -7.32 -14.91 -6.25
CA ALA A 93 -6.32 -14.34 -5.35
C ALA A 93 -4.99 -14.19 -6.07
N VAL A 94 -4.21 -13.20 -5.64
CA VAL A 94 -2.85 -12.99 -6.16
C VAL A 94 -1.92 -12.70 -4.98
N GLN A 95 -0.77 -13.38 -4.96
CA GLN A 95 0.28 -13.14 -4.00
C GLN A 95 1.33 -12.25 -4.66
N ALA A 96 1.86 -11.30 -3.92
CA ALA A 96 2.83 -10.33 -4.44
C ALA A 96 3.83 -9.95 -3.37
N ARG A 97 4.94 -9.40 -3.80
CA ARG A 97 5.94 -8.79 -2.92
C ARG A 97 5.63 -7.31 -2.79
N PHE A 98 5.99 -6.74 -1.64
CA PHE A 98 5.74 -5.31 -1.41
C PHE A 98 6.86 -4.66 -0.61
N THR A 99 6.96 -3.35 -0.75
CA THR A 99 7.71 -2.47 0.12
C THR A 99 6.90 -1.21 0.33
N PHE A 100 6.59 -0.90 1.58
CA PHE A 100 6.06 0.40 1.98
C PHE A 100 7.16 1.16 2.69
N VAL A 101 7.39 2.39 2.29
CA VAL A 101 8.24 3.32 3.04
C VAL A 101 7.35 4.42 3.59
N TYR A 102 7.39 4.58 4.91
CA TYR A 102 6.60 5.58 5.62
C TYR A 102 7.50 6.66 6.17
N ARG A 103 6.98 7.88 6.25
CA ARG A 103 7.67 8.99 6.89
C ARG A 103 6.75 9.62 7.92
N TRP A 104 7.28 9.89 9.10
CA TRP A 104 6.59 10.63 10.17
C TRP A 104 6.69 12.11 9.85
N ASN A 105 5.53 12.78 9.73
CA ASN A 105 5.48 14.21 9.35
C ASN A 105 5.26 15.14 10.55
N GLY A 106 5.32 14.61 11.78
CA GLY A 106 5.04 15.36 13.00
C GLY A 106 3.67 15.05 13.58
N GLU A 107 2.77 14.49 12.77
CA GLU A 107 1.40 14.16 13.18
C GLU A 107 1.04 12.71 12.90
N CYS A 108 1.46 12.17 11.77
CA CYS A 108 1.15 10.81 11.41
C CYS A 108 2.21 10.24 10.45
N TRP A 109 2.14 8.93 10.26
CA TRP A 109 2.97 8.24 9.28
C TRP A 109 2.26 8.29 7.93
N MET A 110 2.99 8.76 6.90
CA MET A 110 2.48 8.82 5.52
C MET A 110 3.33 7.93 4.64
N ILE A 111 2.71 7.33 3.62
CA ILE A 111 3.44 6.53 2.64
C ILE A 111 4.18 7.47 1.70
N VAL A 112 5.51 7.32 1.60
CA VAL A 112 6.31 8.08 0.63
C VAL A 112 6.64 7.24 -0.58
N GLU A 113 6.68 5.92 -0.42
CA GLU A 113 6.93 5.02 -1.54
C GLU A 113 6.26 3.68 -1.27
N HIS A 114 5.65 3.13 -2.30
CA HIS A 114 5.03 1.81 -2.26
C HIS A 114 5.36 1.08 -3.55
N HIS A 115 6.07 -0.01 -3.44
CA HIS A 115 6.41 -0.87 -4.57
C HIS A 115 5.74 -2.22 -4.36
N SER A 116 5.08 -2.70 -5.40
CA SER A 116 4.43 -4.00 -5.40
C SER A 116 4.81 -4.73 -6.68
N SER A 117 5.12 -6.01 -6.58
CA SER A 117 5.53 -6.79 -7.74
C SER A 117 5.05 -8.22 -7.61
N LYS A 118 4.84 -8.88 -8.75
CA LYS A 118 4.42 -10.28 -8.78
C LYS A 118 5.50 -11.18 -8.20
N MET A 119 5.08 -12.32 -7.67
CA MET A 119 6.02 -13.37 -7.30
C MET A 119 6.78 -13.82 -8.55
N PRO A 120 8.08 -14.12 -8.42
CA PRO A 120 8.88 -14.46 -9.60
C PRO A 120 8.54 -15.82 -10.21
N GLU A 121 7.78 -16.62 -9.50
CA GLU A 121 7.39 -17.96 -10.00
C GLU A 121 5.89 -18.18 -9.88
#